data_4460dc6d5ec2c51fcf1b6e2607ca0eaa
#
_entry.id   4460dc6d5ec2c51fcf1b6e2607ca0eaa
#
_cell.length_a   1.000
_cell.length_b   1.000
_cell.length_c   1.000
_cell.angle_alpha   90.00
_cell.angle_beta   90.00
_cell.angle_gamma   90.00
#
_symmetry.space_group_name_H-M   'P 1'
#
loop_
_entity.id
_entity.type
_entity.pdbx_description
1 polymer ?
#
loop_
_entity_poly.entity_id
_entity_poly.type
_entity_poly.pdbx_seq_one_letter_code
_entity_poly.pdbx_strand_id
1 'polypeptide(L)'
;MIPELANIKTLRKKLGLTQSGFANQVGVSQSLIAKIEAGRIDPSYSHAKQIFEAMDRLEKKNESKAGEIMTKHILSVSPYEAIKHAIAKMKKANVSQLPVIEHHKSIGVVSESIILEALLSKTGTLVKDIMEDSPPVVSKKTSIQAVSNLLRYH
;
A
#
# COMPACT_ATOMS: atom_id res chain seq x y z
N MET A 1 1.41 1.54 17.39
CA MET A 1 2.49 0.88 18.18
C MET A 1 3.36 2.01 18.74
N ILE A 2 3.54 2.09 20.04
CA ILE A 2 4.41 3.11 20.66
C ILE A 2 5.84 2.65 20.39
N PRO A 3 6.67 3.45 19.69
CA PRO A 3 8.05 3.07 19.45
C PRO A 3 8.81 3.02 20.78
N GLU A 4 9.44 1.89 21.05
CA GLU A 4 10.32 1.79 22.21
C GLU A 4 11.65 2.49 21.94
N LEU A 5 12.19 3.16 22.96
CA LEU A 5 13.49 3.84 22.88
C LEU A 5 14.61 2.87 22.43
N ALA A 6 14.51 1.60 22.78
CA ALA A 6 15.43 0.54 22.33
C ALA A 6 15.46 0.38 20.79
N ASN A 7 14.42 0.78 20.09
CA ASN A 7 14.32 0.63 18.64
C ASN A 7 14.91 1.81 17.83
N ILE A 8 15.30 2.91 18.50
CA ILE A 8 15.84 4.12 17.82
C ILE A 8 17.03 3.78 16.93
N LYS A 9 17.99 3.01 17.45
CA LYS A 9 19.18 2.59 16.70
C LYS A 9 18.84 1.79 15.45
N THR A 10 17.89 0.85 15.56
CA THR A 10 17.46 0.00 14.47
C THR A 10 16.75 0.82 13.39
N LEU A 11 15.81 1.68 13.79
CA LEU A 11 15.07 2.55 12.89
C LEU A 11 15.98 3.55 12.19
N ARG A 12 16.89 4.21 12.92
CA ARG A 12 17.88 5.11 12.33
C ARG A 12 18.71 4.42 11.26
N LYS A 13 19.20 3.19 11.55
CA LYS A 13 19.97 2.40 10.57
C LYS A 13 19.15 2.03 9.34
N LYS A 14 17.88 1.65 9.54
CA LYS A 14 16.93 1.37 8.45
C LYS A 14 16.74 2.58 7.53
N LEU A 15 16.77 3.79 8.12
CA LEU A 15 16.69 5.05 7.38
C LEU A 15 18.03 5.46 6.73
N GLY A 16 19.09 4.67 6.87
CA GLY A 16 20.43 4.97 6.31
C GLY A 16 21.14 6.14 6.98
N LEU A 17 20.73 6.54 8.18
CA LEU A 17 21.26 7.73 8.85
C LEU A 17 22.39 7.39 9.82
N THR A 18 23.41 8.27 9.88
CA THR A 18 24.39 8.29 10.96
C THR A 18 23.79 8.87 12.23
N GLN A 19 24.43 8.67 13.39
CA GLN A 19 23.98 9.31 14.64
C GLN A 19 23.96 10.84 14.53
N SER A 20 24.98 11.43 13.89
CA SER A 20 25.04 12.88 13.65
C SER A 20 23.93 13.36 12.69
N GLY A 21 23.72 12.62 11.59
CA GLY A 21 22.66 12.94 10.63
C GLY A 21 21.26 12.88 11.27
N PHE A 22 21.03 11.86 12.11
CA PHE A 22 19.76 11.74 12.83
C PHE A 22 19.59 12.83 13.90
N ALA A 23 20.64 13.12 14.69
CA ALA A 23 20.65 14.18 15.69
C ALA A 23 20.27 15.54 15.08
N ASN A 24 20.84 15.87 13.90
CA ASN A 24 20.49 17.07 13.15
C ASN A 24 19.02 17.11 12.73
N GLN A 25 18.44 15.97 12.31
CA GLN A 25 17.01 15.87 11.92
C GLN A 25 16.06 16.03 13.12
N VAL A 26 16.50 15.58 14.30
CA VAL A 26 15.76 15.71 15.57
C VAL A 26 15.91 17.10 16.18
N GLY A 27 17.06 17.78 15.94
CA GLY A 27 17.41 19.05 16.58
C GLY A 27 18.06 18.86 17.96
N VAL A 28 18.82 17.78 18.15
CA VAL A 28 19.53 17.47 19.40
C VAL A 28 21.01 17.19 19.15
N SER A 29 21.83 17.04 20.20
CA SER A 29 23.24 16.69 20.04
C SER A 29 23.44 15.23 19.67
N GLN A 30 24.47 14.94 18.87
CA GLN A 30 24.88 13.57 18.54
C GLN A 30 25.19 12.76 19.82
N SER A 31 25.82 13.37 20.81
CA SER A 31 26.13 12.74 22.09
C SER A 31 24.87 12.27 22.83
N LEU A 32 23.77 13.01 22.76
CA LEU A 32 22.49 12.61 23.33
C LEU A 32 21.97 11.33 22.64
N ILE A 33 21.93 11.33 21.31
CA ILE A 33 21.50 10.16 20.53
C ILE A 33 22.40 8.94 20.87
N ALA A 34 23.72 9.12 20.90
CA ALA A 34 24.64 8.02 21.21
C ALA A 34 24.41 7.41 22.61
N LYS A 35 24.14 8.25 23.62
CA LYS A 35 23.88 7.79 24.99
C LYS A 35 22.52 7.06 25.11
N ILE A 36 21.49 7.56 24.41
CA ILE A 36 20.17 6.89 24.36
C ILE A 36 20.28 5.53 23.68
N GLU A 37 20.92 5.46 22.50
CA GLU A 37 21.11 4.22 21.74
C GLU A 37 21.96 3.19 22.49
N ALA A 38 22.83 3.63 23.39
CA ALA A 38 23.63 2.78 24.25
C ALA A 38 22.92 2.38 25.55
N GLY A 39 21.69 2.84 25.78
CA GLY A 39 20.93 2.58 27.01
C GLY A 39 21.54 3.24 28.26
N ARG A 40 22.37 4.27 28.08
CA ARG A 40 23.08 4.92 29.18
C ARG A 40 22.26 6.02 29.86
N ILE A 41 21.29 6.57 29.16
CA ILE A 41 20.36 7.58 29.67
C ILE A 41 18.98 7.39 29.09
N ASP A 42 17.97 7.71 29.89
CA ASP A 42 16.61 7.91 29.41
C ASP A 42 16.42 9.38 29.00
N PRO A 43 15.91 9.67 27.82
CA PRO A 43 15.64 11.04 27.42
C PRO A 43 14.51 11.64 28.24
N SER A 44 14.53 12.96 28.44
CA SER A 44 13.35 13.66 28.95
C SER A 44 12.16 13.45 28.03
N TYR A 45 10.95 13.62 28.54
CA TYR A 45 9.71 13.52 27.74
C TYR A 45 9.76 14.39 26.47
N SER A 46 10.28 15.62 26.58
CA SER A 46 10.42 16.52 25.44
C SER A 46 11.36 15.98 24.35
N HIS A 47 12.51 15.45 24.74
CA HIS A 47 13.46 14.84 23.82
C HIS A 47 12.89 13.55 23.20
N ALA A 48 12.24 12.70 23.99
CA ALA A 48 11.59 11.50 23.48
C ALA A 48 10.53 11.84 22.42
N LYS A 49 9.68 12.84 22.70
CA LYS A 49 8.67 13.34 21.75
C LYS A 49 9.31 13.83 20.46
N GLN A 50 10.34 14.68 20.54
CA GLN A 50 11.07 15.18 19.35
C GLN A 50 11.67 14.05 18.52
N ILE A 51 12.27 13.05 19.18
CA ILE A 51 12.87 11.88 18.52
C ILE A 51 11.78 11.11 17.76
N PHE A 52 10.66 10.77 18.39
CA PHE A 52 9.60 10.01 17.76
C PHE A 52 8.90 10.76 16.63
N GLU A 53 8.66 12.06 16.79
CA GLU A 53 8.10 12.90 15.73
C GLU A 53 9.04 13.00 14.52
N ALA A 54 10.36 13.09 14.75
CA ALA A 54 11.34 13.11 13.68
C ALA A 54 11.40 11.74 12.96
N MET A 55 11.35 10.64 13.70
CA MET A 55 11.33 9.29 13.14
C MET A 55 10.09 9.07 12.27
N ASP A 56 8.90 9.41 12.76
CA ASP A 56 7.65 9.29 12.01
C ASP A 56 7.67 10.13 10.70
N ARG A 57 8.21 11.35 10.76
CA ARG A 57 8.40 12.20 9.56
C ARG A 57 9.35 11.56 8.55
N LEU A 58 10.45 10.99 9.01
CA LEU A 58 11.46 10.38 8.15
C LEU A 58 10.97 9.06 7.54
N GLU A 59 10.25 8.25 8.29
CA GLU A 59 9.60 7.04 7.77
C GLU A 59 8.58 7.39 6.69
N LYS A 60 7.69 8.34 6.96
CA LYS A 60 6.69 8.81 5.98
C LYS A 60 7.31 9.39 4.71
N LYS A 61 8.45 10.07 4.82
CA LYS A 61 9.18 10.63 3.68
C LYS A 61 9.79 9.54 2.80
N ASN A 62 10.27 8.46 3.41
CA ASN A 62 10.92 7.34 2.71
C ASN A 62 9.94 6.21 2.34
N GLU A 63 8.67 6.35 2.69
CA GLU A 63 7.66 5.35 2.39
C GLU A 63 7.31 5.38 0.90
N SER A 64 7.50 4.23 0.23
CA SER A 64 7.11 4.07 -1.17
C SER A 64 5.61 4.31 -1.38
N LYS A 65 5.27 4.89 -2.51
CA LYS A 65 3.90 5.21 -2.89
C LYS A 65 3.35 4.17 -3.85
N ALA A 66 2.03 3.98 -3.85
CA ALA A 66 1.35 3.06 -4.76
C ALA A 66 1.74 3.30 -6.22
N GLY A 67 1.90 4.57 -6.62
CA GLY A 67 2.30 4.95 -7.98
C GLY A 67 3.69 4.49 -8.42
N GLU A 68 4.58 4.16 -7.48
CA GLU A 68 5.94 3.68 -7.77
C GLU A 68 5.97 2.19 -8.13
N ILE A 69 5.04 1.41 -7.58
CA ILE A 69 4.98 -0.06 -7.76
C ILE A 69 3.81 -0.52 -8.63
N MET A 70 2.83 0.36 -8.90
CA MET A 70 1.65 -0.01 -9.69
C MET A 70 2.00 -0.38 -11.11
N THR A 71 1.26 -1.32 -11.70
CA THR A 71 1.28 -1.59 -13.14
C THR A 71 0.71 -0.39 -13.90
N LYS A 72 1.46 0.15 -14.87
CA LYS A 72 1.05 1.35 -15.63
C LYS A 72 -0.05 1.07 -16.65
N HIS A 73 -0.07 -0.13 -17.22
CA HIS A 73 -1.06 -0.55 -18.20
C HIS A 73 -2.07 -1.48 -17.55
N ILE A 74 -3.28 -1.00 -17.36
CA ILE A 74 -4.35 -1.78 -16.75
C ILE A 74 -5.00 -2.63 -17.84
N LEU A 75 -4.98 -3.95 -17.67
CA LEU A 75 -5.81 -4.86 -18.42
C LEU A 75 -7.22 -4.83 -17.82
N SER A 76 -8.21 -4.44 -18.61
CA SER A 76 -9.58 -4.27 -18.15
C SER A 76 -10.59 -4.75 -19.19
N VAL A 77 -11.85 -4.83 -18.78
CA VAL A 77 -13.00 -5.09 -19.66
C VAL A 77 -14.01 -3.96 -19.53
N SER A 78 -14.80 -3.75 -20.60
CA SER A 78 -15.96 -2.88 -20.56
C SER A 78 -17.15 -3.65 -19.98
N PRO A 79 -18.12 -2.97 -19.31
CA PRO A 79 -19.35 -3.60 -18.81
C PRO A 79 -20.19 -4.23 -19.94
N TYR A 80 -20.05 -3.74 -21.16
CA TYR A 80 -20.79 -4.21 -22.35
C TYR A 80 -20.05 -5.29 -23.16
N GLU A 81 -18.86 -5.72 -22.71
CA GLU A 81 -18.18 -6.85 -23.34
C GLU A 81 -18.86 -8.16 -23.00
N ALA A 82 -18.85 -9.10 -23.94
CA ALA A 82 -19.33 -10.47 -23.68
C ALA A 82 -18.40 -11.20 -22.71
N ILE A 83 -18.95 -12.00 -21.82
CA ILE A 83 -18.22 -12.83 -20.83
C ILE A 83 -17.10 -13.65 -21.49
N LYS A 84 -17.35 -14.22 -22.68
CA LYS A 84 -16.36 -14.98 -23.45
C LYS A 84 -15.09 -14.17 -23.76
N HIS A 85 -15.21 -12.86 -23.96
CA HIS A 85 -14.06 -11.98 -24.21
C HIS A 85 -13.26 -11.74 -22.92
N ALA A 86 -13.93 -11.58 -21.78
CA ALA A 86 -13.26 -11.49 -20.46
C ALA A 86 -12.45 -12.76 -20.20
N ILE A 87 -13.02 -13.95 -20.43
CA ILE A 87 -12.33 -15.25 -20.30
C ILE A 87 -11.08 -15.31 -21.20
N ALA A 88 -11.21 -14.91 -22.47
CA ALA A 88 -10.09 -14.90 -23.40
C ALA A 88 -8.97 -13.95 -22.96
N LYS A 89 -9.31 -12.77 -22.43
CA LYS A 89 -8.35 -11.81 -21.89
C LYS A 89 -7.64 -12.37 -20.65
N MET A 90 -8.38 -12.95 -19.68
CA MET A 90 -7.83 -13.58 -18.48
C MET A 90 -6.84 -14.68 -18.85
N LYS A 91 -7.23 -15.61 -19.73
CA LYS A 91 -6.38 -16.68 -20.22
C LYS A 91 -5.11 -16.19 -20.89
N LYS A 92 -5.25 -15.22 -21.81
CA LYS A 92 -4.09 -14.66 -22.55
C LYS A 92 -3.09 -13.98 -21.64
N ALA A 93 -3.56 -13.29 -20.60
CA ALA A 93 -2.72 -12.54 -19.69
C ALA A 93 -2.32 -13.33 -18.43
N ASN A 94 -2.82 -14.55 -18.26
CA ASN A 94 -2.63 -15.38 -17.08
C ASN A 94 -3.00 -14.64 -15.78
N VAL A 95 -4.20 -14.06 -15.77
CA VAL A 95 -4.76 -13.35 -14.60
C VAL A 95 -6.13 -13.95 -14.28
N SER A 96 -6.49 -14.01 -13.00
CA SER A 96 -7.75 -14.57 -12.51
C SER A 96 -8.87 -13.56 -12.31
N GLN A 97 -8.59 -12.27 -12.50
CA GLN A 97 -9.60 -11.20 -12.36
C GLN A 97 -9.26 -10.00 -13.24
N LEU A 98 -10.30 -9.27 -13.63
CA LEU A 98 -10.19 -8.06 -14.42
C LEU A 98 -11.07 -6.95 -13.83
N PRO A 99 -10.57 -5.73 -13.68
CA PRO A 99 -11.40 -4.58 -13.37
C PRO A 99 -12.32 -4.26 -14.53
N VAL A 100 -13.55 -3.92 -14.21
CA VAL A 100 -14.55 -3.40 -15.16
C VAL A 100 -14.43 -1.89 -15.16
N ILE A 101 -14.07 -1.32 -16.33
CA ILE A 101 -13.82 0.12 -16.45
C ILE A 101 -14.81 0.72 -17.45
N GLU A 102 -15.46 1.80 -17.02
CA GLU A 102 -16.31 2.63 -17.85
C GLU A 102 -15.97 4.11 -17.62
N HIS A 103 -15.88 4.89 -18.70
CA HIS A 103 -15.53 6.32 -18.66
C HIS A 103 -14.31 6.62 -17.74
N HIS A 104 -13.25 5.81 -17.84
CA HIS A 104 -12.03 5.90 -17.02
C HIS A 104 -12.23 5.68 -15.50
N LYS A 105 -13.36 5.12 -15.09
CA LYS A 105 -13.64 4.77 -13.70
C LYS A 105 -13.78 3.26 -13.54
N SER A 106 -13.22 2.71 -12.47
CA SER A 106 -13.49 1.33 -12.06
C SER A 106 -14.91 1.29 -11.48
N ILE A 107 -15.77 0.52 -12.11
CA ILE A 107 -17.19 0.36 -11.71
C ILE A 107 -17.48 -1.02 -11.14
N GLY A 108 -16.55 -1.96 -11.30
CA GLY A 108 -16.71 -3.32 -10.82
C GLY A 108 -15.46 -4.17 -11.05
N VAL A 109 -15.59 -5.44 -10.71
CA VAL A 109 -14.60 -6.49 -10.97
C VAL A 109 -15.30 -7.75 -11.47
N VAL A 110 -14.64 -8.47 -12.34
CA VAL A 110 -15.04 -9.82 -12.75
C VAL A 110 -13.89 -10.78 -12.52
N SER A 111 -14.16 -11.94 -11.91
CA SER A 111 -13.16 -12.98 -11.61
C SER A 111 -13.53 -14.31 -12.26
N GLU A 112 -12.60 -15.25 -12.29
CA GLU A 112 -12.86 -16.62 -12.77
C GLU A 112 -13.98 -17.29 -11.96
N SER A 113 -14.05 -17.07 -10.65
CA SER A 113 -15.11 -17.62 -9.79
C SER A 113 -16.49 -17.09 -10.16
N ILE A 114 -16.61 -15.77 -10.32
CA ILE A 114 -17.86 -15.10 -10.75
C ILE A 114 -18.32 -15.64 -12.11
N ILE A 115 -17.39 -15.75 -13.07
CA ILE A 115 -17.69 -16.28 -14.40
C ILE A 115 -18.14 -17.74 -14.32
N LEU A 116 -17.47 -18.57 -13.53
CA LEU A 116 -17.84 -19.97 -13.37
C LEU A 116 -19.25 -20.11 -12.79
N GLU A 117 -19.57 -19.35 -11.76
CA GLU A 117 -20.90 -19.32 -11.16
C GLU A 117 -21.98 -18.91 -12.17
N ALA A 118 -21.73 -17.84 -12.95
CA ALA A 118 -22.63 -17.37 -13.99
C ALA A 118 -22.85 -18.42 -15.10
N LEU A 119 -21.81 -19.14 -15.51
CA LEU A 119 -21.90 -20.22 -16.50
C LEU A 119 -22.73 -21.40 -15.98
N LEU A 120 -22.52 -21.82 -14.72
CA LEU A 120 -23.26 -22.89 -14.08
C LEU A 120 -24.75 -22.52 -13.93
N SER A 121 -25.05 -21.29 -13.53
CA SER A 121 -26.39 -20.77 -13.33
C SER A 121 -27.06 -20.33 -14.63
N LYS A 122 -26.35 -20.33 -15.74
CA LYS A 122 -26.79 -19.82 -17.06
C LYS A 122 -27.31 -18.37 -16.99
N THR A 123 -26.67 -17.57 -16.15
CA THR A 123 -27.02 -16.16 -15.94
C THR A 123 -26.08 -15.23 -16.68
N GLY A 124 -26.63 -14.21 -17.32
CA GLY A 124 -25.89 -13.16 -17.97
C GLY A 124 -25.18 -13.56 -19.27
N THR A 125 -24.94 -12.59 -20.11
CA THR A 125 -24.14 -12.72 -21.35
C THR A 125 -23.06 -11.67 -21.44
N LEU A 126 -23.26 -10.53 -20.76
CA LEU A 126 -22.36 -9.40 -20.69
C LEU A 126 -21.70 -9.30 -19.33
N VAL A 127 -20.55 -8.67 -19.26
CA VAL A 127 -19.77 -8.47 -18.01
C VAL A 127 -20.62 -7.75 -16.95
N LYS A 128 -21.41 -6.73 -17.32
CA LYS A 128 -22.28 -5.99 -16.41
C LYS A 128 -23.32 -6.85 -15.71
N ASP A 129 -23.72 -7.97 -16.32
CA ASP A 129 -24.75 -8.84 -15.77
C ASP A 129 -24.25 -9.67 -14.58
N ILE A 130 -22.91 -9.79 -14.44
CA ILE A 130 -22.28 -10.69 -13.48
C ILE A 130 -21.20 -10.04 -12.62
N MET A 131 -20.74 -8.80 -12.98
CA MET A 131 -19.69 -8.14 -12.23
C MET A 131 -20.13 -7.85 -10.78
N GLU A 132 -19.15 -7.88 -9.89
CA GLU A 132 -19.30 -7.44 -8.50
C GLU A 132 -18.81 -5.99 -8.35
N ASP A 133 -19.06 -5.41 -7.16
CA ASP A 133 -18.63 -4.05 -6.84
C ASP A 133 -17.13 -3.85 -6.99
N SER A 134 -16.75 -2.63 -7.37
CA SER A 134 -15.34 -2.29 -7.51
C SER A 134 -14.62 -2.37 -6.17
N PRO A 135 -13.43 -3.00 -6.13
CA PRO A 135 -12.59 -2.93 -4.95
C PRO A 135 -12.19 -1.47 -4.64
N PRO A 136 -11.75 -1.19 -3.40
CA PRO A 136 -11.32 0.16 -3.01
C PRO A 136 -10.27 0.74 -3.96
N VAL A 137 -10.47 1.99 -4.38
CA VAL A 137 -9.54 2.71 -5.25
C VAL A 137 -8.67 3.64 -4.40
N VAL A 138 -7.37 3.61 -4.61
CA VAL A 138 -6.41 4.45 -3.90
C VAL A 138 -5.71 5.43 -4.83
N SER A 139 -5.26 6.56 -4.27
CA SER A 139 -4.44 7.52 -4.98
C SER A 139 -3.05 6.95 -5.26
N LYS A 140 -2.42 7.36 -6.38
CA LYS A 140 -0.99 7.08 -6.65
C LYS A 140 -0.07 7.56 -5.54
N LYS A 141 -0.49 8.56 -4.76
CA LYS A 141 0.25 9.11 -3.62
C LYS A 141 0.02 8.34 -2.31
N THR A 142 -0.88 7.35 -2.29
CA THR A 142 -1.15 6.51 -1.11
C THR A 142 0.09 5.70 -0.78
N SER A 143 0.43 5.63 0.49
CA SER A 143 1.57 4.84 0.96
C SER A 143 1.34 3.35 0.80
N ILE A 144 2.40 2.58 0.57
CA ILE A 144 2.32 1.12 0.44
C ILE A 144 1.77 0.48 1.72
N GLN A 145 2.11 1.04 2.89
CA GLN A 145 1.58 0.57 4.15
C GLN A 145 0.05 0.72 4.24
N ALA A 146 -0.49 1.84 3.77
CA ALA A 146 -1.93 2.05 3.72
C ALA A 146 -2.61 1.10 2.73
N VAL A 147 -1.98 0.85 1.55
CA VAL A 147 -2.47 -0.15 0.59
C VAL A 147 -2.45 -1.56 1.21
N SER A 148 -1.36 -1.93 1.88
CA SER A 148 -1.25 -3.23 2.57
C SER A 148 -2.33 -3.42 3.64
N ASN A 149 -2.65 -2.37 4.38
CA ASN A 149 -3.72 -2.42 5.38
C ASN A 149 -5.09 -2.64 4.72
N LEU A 150 -5.39 -1.94 3.62
CA LEU A 150 -6.64 -2.16 2.87
C LEU A 150 -6.77 -3.61 2.38
N LEU A 151 -5.69 -4.19 1.83
CA LEU A 151 -5.70 -5.56 1.32
C LEU A 151 -5.86 -6.65 2.41
N ARG A 152 -5.66 -6.32 3.68
CA ARG A 152 -5.85 -7.27 4.80
C ARG A 152 -7.30 -7.36 5.27
N TYR A 153 -8.12 -6.37 4.94
CA TYR A 153 -9.49 -6.25 5.43
C TYR A 153 -10.54 -6.43 4.33
N HIS A 154 -10.09 -6.73 3.12
CA HIS A 154 -10.89 -7.07 1.94
C HIS A 154 -10.40 -8.37 1.30
#